data_f9e5dcb15f662a9a0214d9a5a4c87c7e
#
_entry.id   f9e5dcb15f662a9a0214d9a5a4c87c7e
#
_cell.length_a   1.000
_cell.length_b   1.000
_cell.length_c   1.000
_cell.angle_alpha   90.00
_cell.angle_beta   90.00
_cell.angle_gamma   90.00
#
_symmetry.space_group_name_H-M   'P 1'
#
loop_
_entity.id
_entity.type
_entity.pdbx_description
1 polymer ?
#
loop_
_entity_poly.entity_id
_entity_poly.type
_entity_poly.pdbx_seq_one_letter_code
_entity_poly.pdbx_strand_id
1 'polypeptide(L)'
;MKKYIIFSIFLLTFSLVVPAFAAVQNSTPENIGRKVIVWRESADITRARASARSHATELKYLPLVRASVVEVTSSAELAALSASPDVASISDDPIATIMLVDRDRERVIHESARASARNRRNATPPPQSIPWGITDINAPAVWSGGNTGDPIKVGVIDTGISSSHPDLIANIKGGVNTIKPSRGWNDDNGHGSHVAGTIAALNNTQGVVGGAPQADLYAIKVLNSAGSGYYSDIIEGLQWAINNNLQVVNMSLGGTTNYQPLHDAITAARNAGILVVAAAGNSGGSVIYPAAYPEAVAVSALDSSHALASWSSRGPEVDLSAPGVSVYSTYKGTGYATLSGTSMATPHVVASAVLLLNSPIGSYDANSNGRWDPSEEAQKLEDTATDLGASGPDSLFGFGLVNALAAVQ
;
A
#
# COMPACT_ATOMS: atom_id res chain seq x y z
N MET A 1 39.02 -49.80 73.16
CA MET A 1 38.03 -49.12 73.95
C MET A 1 37.86 -47.72 73.32
N LYS A 2 36.89 -47.50 72.42
CA LYS A 2 36.64 -46.22 71.76
C LYS A 2 35.47 -45.59 72.44
N LYS A 3 35.66 -44.38 72.97
CA LYS A 3 34.62 -43.52 73.57
C LYS A 3 33.87 -42.80 72.47
N TYR A 4 32.56 -42.95 72.42
CA TYR A 4 31.67 -42.17 71.62
C TYR A 4 31.19 -40.95 72.43
N ILE A 5 31.40 -39.73 71.89
CA ILE A 5 30.88 -38.49 72.40
C ILE A 5 29.61 -38.18 71.60
N ILE A 6 28.46 -38.08 72.28
CA ILE A 6 27.18 -37.70 71.70
C ILE A 6 27.09 -36.20 71.78
N PHE A 7 27.03 -35.55 70.64
CA PHE A 7 26.71 -34.10 70.53
C PHE A 7 25.22 -33.98 70.27
N SER A 8 24.49 -33.39 71.23
CA SER A 8 23.09 -32.97 71.02
C SER A 8 23.06 -31.64 70.30
N ILE A 9 22.52 -31.63 69.09
CA ILE A 9 22.27 -30.41 68.35
C ILE A 9 20.85 -29.96 68.68
N PHE A 10 20.76 -28.75 69.34
CA PHE A 10 19.53 -28.06 69.56
C PHE A 10 19.18 -27.34 68.24
N LEU A 11 18.08 -27.77 67.58
CA LEU A 11 17.53 -27.10 66.37
C LEU A 11 16.68 -25.93 66.84
N LEU A 12 17.19 -24.67 66.70
CA LEU A 12 16.41 -23.46 66.86
C LEU A 12 15.65 -23.18 65.57
N THR A 13 14.35 -23.39 65.54
CA THR A 13 13.49 -23.02 64.42
C THR A 13 13.22 -21.52 64.46
N PHE A 14 13.92 -20.78 63.63
CA PHE A 14 13.60 -19.36 63.34
C PHE A 14 12.44 -19.32 62.34
N SER A 15 11.24 -18.99 62.78
CA SER A 15 10.12 -18.63 61.88
C SER A 15 10.40 -17.29 61.24
N LEU A 16 10.87 -17.31 60.00
CA LEU A 16 10.92 -16.13 59.14
C LEU A 16 9.48 -15.77 58.73
N VAL A 17 8.94 -14.74 59.36
CA VAL A 17 7.76 -14.03 58.84
C VAL A 17 8.22 -13.28 57.58
N VAL A 18 7.96 -13.84 56.41
CA VAL A 18 8.10 -13.16 55.15
C VAL A 18 6.90 -12.22 55.01
N PRO A 19 7.09 -10.88 54.97
CA PRO A 19 5.96 -10.02 54.61
C PRO A 19 5.49 -10.38 53.20
N ALA A 20 4.21 -10.67 53.04
CA ALA A 20 3.57 -10.80 51.74
C ALA A 20 3.77 -9.49 50.99
N PHE A 21 4.79 -9.42 50.14
CA PHE A 21 4.82 -8.42 49.06
C PHE A 21 3.62 -8.72 48.18
N ALA A 22 2.59 -7.87 48.27
CA ALA A 22 1.56 -7.84 47.27
C ALA A 22 2.26 -7.71 45.92
N ALA A 23 2.13 -8.75 45.10
CA ALA A 23 2.55 -8.70 43.70
C ALA A 23 1.81 -7.50 43.09
N VAL A 24 2.55 -6.44 42.84
CA VAL A 24 2.10 -5.40 41.90
C VAL A 24 1.93 -6.18 40.59
N GLN A 25 0.65 -6.50 40.28
CA GLN A 25 0.32 -6.89 38.93
C GLN A 25 0.79 -5.76 38.05
N ASN A 26 1.88 -6.00 37.32
CA ASN A 26 2.21 -5.19 36.17
C ASN A 26 1.01 -5.32 35.24
N SER A 27 0.06 -4.37 35.38
CA SER A 27 -0.93 -4.13 34.36
C SER A 27 -0.14 -3.92 33.06
N THR A 28 -0.37 -4.78 32.07
CA THR A 28 0.01 -4.49 30.68
C THR A 28 -0.33 -3.04 30.43
N PRO A 29 0.56 -2.24 29.80
CA PRO A 29 0.27 -0.84 29.50
C PRO A 29 -1.14 -0.77 28.91
N GLU A 30 -1.98 0.08 29.48
CA GLU A 30 -3.34 0.26 28.98
C GLU A 30 -3.24 0.58 27.49
N ASN A 31 -3.89 -0.23 26.65
CA ASN A 31 -3.88 -0.06 25.20
C ASN A 31 -4.82 1.08 24.82
N ILE A 32 -4.40 2.32 25.13
CA ILE A 32 -5.06 3.58 24.79
C ILE A 32 -4.51 4.15 23.49
N GLY A 33 -5.14 5.17 22.92
CA GLY A 33 -4.74 5.84 21.68
C GLY A 33 -5.77 5.64 20.56
N ARG A 34 -5.30 5.65 19.33
CA ARG A 34 -6.17 5.58 18.14
C ARG A 34 -6.74 4.16 17.98
N LYS A 35 -8.07 4.06 17.97
CA LYS A 35 -8.81 2.80 17.83
C LYS A 35 -9.77 2.86 16.66
N VAL A 36 -10.07 1.69 16.11
CA VAL A 36 -11.12 1.48 15.12
C VAL A 36 -12.23 0.66 15.74
N ILE A 37 -13.43 1.20 15.78
CA ILE A 37 -14.65 0.53 16.21
C ILE A 37 -15.40 0.07 14.97
N VAL A 38 -15.60 -1.23 14.82
CA VAL A 38 -16.48 -1.81 13.80
C VAL A 38 -17.87 -1.97 14.40
N TRP A 39 -18.87 -1.44 13.71
CA TRP A 39 -20.26 -1.50 14.17
C TRP A 39 -20.94 -2.76 13.64
N ARG A 40 -21.81 -3.37 14.49
CA ARG A 40 -22.66 -4.52 14.07
C ARG A 40 -23.57 -4.10 12.92
N GLU A 41 -23.91 -5.04 12.05
CA GLU A 41 -24.86 -4.80 10.95
C GLU A 41 -26.23 -4.35 11.45
N SER A 42 -26.67 -4.90 12.59
CA SER A 42 -27.94 -4.53 13.25
C SER A 42 -27.94 -3.17 13.95
N ALA A 43 -26.77 -2.52 14.09
CA ALA A 43 -26.66 -1.25 14.80
C ALA A 43 -27.26 -0.09 13.99
N ASP A 44 -28.01 0.76 14.69
CA ASP A 44 -28.33 2.10 14.20
C ASP A 44 -27.07 2.96 14.30
N ILE A 45 -26.42 3.18 13.17
CA ILE A 45 -25.11 3.85 13.08
C ILE A 45 -25.15 5.26 13.66
N THR A 46 -26.24 6.00 13.43
CA THR A 46 -26.35 7.37 13.94
C THR A 46 -26.36 7.39 15.45
N ARG A 47 -27.17 6.53 16.07
CA ARG A 47 -27.26 6.37 17.55
C ARG A 47 -25.97 5.81 18.12
N ALA A 48 -25.40 4.75 17.51
CA ALA A 48 -24.18 4.09 17.97
C ALA A 48 -22.99 5.07 18.01
N ARG A 49 -22.80 5.86 16.94
CA ARG A 49 -21.77 6.89 16.86
C ARG A 49 -22.02 8.02 17.86
N ALA A 50 -23.27 8.45 18.05
CA ALA A 50 -23.60 9.47 19.07
C ALA A 50 -23.25 8.97 20.48
N SER A 51 -23.54 7.70 20.78
CA SER A 51 -23.14 7.07 22.03
C SER A 51 -21.63 7.00 22.20
N ALA A 52 -20.90 6.57 21.17
CA ALA A 52 -19.42 6.50 21.22
C ALA A 52 -18.78 7.87 21.46
N ARG A 53 -19.30 8.94 20.87
CA ARG A 53 -18.81 10.32 21.06
C ARG A 53 -18.99 10.84 22.47
N SER A 54 -19.85 10.23 23.30
CA SER A 54 -19.95 10.57 24.72
C SER A 54 -18.82 9.95 25.56
N HIS A 55 -18.06 9.02 25.00
CA HIS A 55 -16.97 8.30 25.68
C HIS A 55 -15.59 8.59 25.08
N ALA A 56 -15.49 8.90 23.77
CA ALA A 56 -14.21 9.14 23.09
C ALA A 56 -14.37 10.17 21.97
N THR A 57 -13.27 10.77 21.54
CA THR A 57 -13.25 11.70 20.41
C THR A 57 -13.29 10.92 19.09
N GLU A 58 -14.38 11.03 18.33
CA GLU A 58 -14.44 10.47 16.99
C GLU A 58 -13.61 11.31 16.02
N LEU A 59 -12.60 10.70 15.40
CA LEU A 59 -11.71 11.34 14.43
C LEU A 59 -12.29 11.29 13.01
N LYS A 60 -12.85 10.14 12.62
CA LYS A 60 -13.51 9.95 11.32
C LYS A 60 -14.50 8.78 11.37
N TYR A 61 -15.41 8.76 10.41
CA TYR A 61 -16.28 7.60 10.12
C TYR A 61 -15.94 7.02 8.75
N LEU A 62 -15.86 5.70 8.68
CA LEU A 62 -15.53 4.91 7.51
C LEU A 62 -16.77 4.13 7.05
N PRO A 63 -17.64 4.73 6.22
CA PRO A 63 -18.92 4.10 5.84
C PRO A 63 -18.72 2.79 5.08
N LEU A 64 -17.66 2.67 4.27
CA LEU A 64 -17.34 1.49 3.48
C LEU A 64 -17.29 0.20 4.30
N VAL A 65 -16.76 0.30 5.53
CA VAL A 65 -16.56 -0.84 6.43
C VAL A 65 -17.34 -0.68 7.74
N ARG A 66 -18.32 0.23 7.76
CA ARG A 66 -19.17 0.53 8.96
C ARG A 66 -18.36 0.74 10.22
N ALA A 67 -17.27 1.52 10.17
CA ALA A 67 -16.37 1.72 11.30
C ALA A 67 -16.18 3.18 11.65
N SER A 68 -15.89 3.46 12.94
CA SER A 68 -15.47 4.77 13.42
C SER A 68 -14.04 4.70 13.95
N VAL A 69 -13.24 5.69 13.61
CA VAL A 69 -11.90 5.88 14.19
C VAL A 69 -12.06 6.85 15.36
N VAL A 70 -11.58 6.43 16.52
CA VAL A 70 -11.70 7.21 17.77
C VAL A 70 -10.33 7.36 18.44
N GLU A 71 -10.14 8.45 19.16
CA GLU A 71 -9.04 8.61 20.11
C GLU A 71 -9.53 8.24 21.50
N VAL A 72 -8.91 7.24 22.12
CA VAL A 72 -9.19 6.74 23.46
C VAL A 72 -8.06 7.17 24.39
N THR A 73 -8.38 7.85 25.50
CA THR A 73 -7.39 8.43 26.41
C THR A 73 -7.30 7.71 27.76
N SER A 74 -8.23 6.78 28.02
CA SER A 74 -8.26 6.00 29.25
C SER A 74 -8.87 4.60 29.04
N SER A 75 -8.52 3.67 29.94
CA SER A 75 -9.12 2.34 29.99
C SER A 75 -10.61 2.36 30.33
N ALA A 76 -11.06 3.37 31.07
CA ALA A 76 -12.49 3.55 31.38
C ALA A 76 -13.30 3.87 30.11
N GLU A 77 -12.77 4.75 29.23
CA GLU A 77 -13.36 5.03 27.92
C GLU A 77 -13.41 3.76 27.04
N LEU A 78 -12.30 3.01 26.98
CA LEU A 78 -12.23 1.77 26.21
C LEU A 78 -13.24 0.74 26.72
N ALA A 79 -13.36 0.60 28.05
CA ALA A 79 -14.33 -0.31 28.69
C ALA A 79 -15.78 0.09 28.37
N ALA A 80 -16.09 1.40 28.43
CA ALA A 80 -17.42 1.91 28.10
C ALA A 80 -17.80 1.65 26.63
N LEU A 81 -16.86 1.89 25.70
CA LEU A 81 -17.04 1.59 24.27
C LEU A 81 -17.26 0.09 24.04
N SER A 82 -16.44 -0.76 24.70
CA SER A 82 -16.51 -2.22 24.55
C SER A 82 -17.80 -2.82 25.12
N ALA A 83 -18.42 -2.16 26.10
CA ALA A 83 -19.68 -2.59 26.67
C ALA A 83 -20.91 -2.28 25.81
N SER A 84 -20.76 -1.50 24.75
CA SER A 84 -21.87 -1.13 23.86
C SER A 84 -22.36 -2.36 23.06
N PRO A 85 -23.66 -2.65 23.05
CA PRO A 85 -24.22 -3.77 22.27
C PRO A 85 -24.13 -3.54 20.75
N ASP A 86 -23.91 -2.31 20.30
CA ASP A 86 -23.80 -1.93 18.90
C ASP A 86 -22.38 -2.21 18.34
N VAL A 87 -21.39 -2.46 19.20
CA VAL A 87 -20.01 -2.71 18.82
C VAL A 87 -19.80 -4.19 18.43
N ALA A 88 -19.26 -4.43 17.24
CA ALA A 88 -18.81 -5.74 16.80
C ALA A 88 -17.38 -6.04 17.28
N SER A 89 -16.46 -5.07 17.10
CA SER A 89 -15.07 -5.17 17.55
C SER A 89 -14.46 -3.80 17.78
N ILE A 90 -13.42 -3.75 18.61
CA ILE A 90 -12.51 -2.60 18.77
C ILE A 90 -11.09 -3.13 18.61
N SER A 91 -10.30 -2.46 17.79
CA SER A 91 -8.90 -2.80 17.55
C SER A 91 -8.03 -1.55 17.46
N ASP A 92 -6.72 -1.72 17.53
CA ASP A 92 -5.78 -0.67 17.14
C ASP A 92 -5.96 -0.32 15.68
N ASP A 93 -5.55 0.89 15.30
CA ASP A 93 -5.44 1.33 13.92
C ASP A 93 -3.99 1.08 13.43
N PRO A 94 -3.73 0.02 12.64
CA PRO A 94 -2.37 -0.33 12.25
C PRO A 94 -1.74 0.72 11.33
N ILE A 95 -0.41 0.66 11.21
CA ILE A 95 0.36 1.56 10.36
C ILE A 95 0.86 0.80 9.14
N ALA A 96 0.68 1.39 7.96
CA ALA A 96 1.36 1.03 6.73
C ALA A 96 2.51 1.98 6.43
N THR A 97 3.48 1.48 5.67
CA THR A 97 4.64 2.26 5.20
C THR A 97 4.88 2.03 3.71
N ILE A 98 5.61 2.97 3.09
CA ILE A 98 6.10 2.79 1.72
C ILE A 98 7.09 1.62 1.64
N MET A 99 7.10 0.93 0.49
CA MET A 99 7.96 -0.23 0.25
C MET A 99 9.21 0.15 -0.55
N LEU A 100 10.21 0.73 0.14
CA LEU A 100 11.55 1.01 -0.39
C LEU A 100 12.59 0.15 0.31
N VAL A 101 13.69 -0.18 -0.40
CA VAL A 101 14.87 -0.80 0.20
C VAL A 101 15.65 0.23 1.04
N ASP A 102 16.29 -0.21 2.13
CA ASP A 102 16.87 0.67 3.14
C ASP A 102 17.86 1.70 2.57
N ARG A 103 18.76 1.29 1.67
CA ARG A 103 19.74 2.22 1.04
C ARG A 103 19.08 3.36 0.26
N ASP A 104 17.92 3.10 -0.35
CA ASP A 104 17.19 4.11 -1.11
C ASP A 104 16.38 5.01 -0.17
N ARG A 105 15.92 4.48 0.97
CA ARG A 105 15.35 5.26 2.08
C ARG A 105 16.34 6.30 2.61
N GLU A 106 17.56 5.89 2.92
CA GLU A 106 18.60 6.79 3.40
C GLU A 106 18.94 7.85 2.36
N ARG A 107 19.05 7.46 1.08
CA ARG A 107 19.34 8.38 -0.02
C ARG A 107 18.23 9.42 -0.21
N VAL A 108 16.96 9.01 -0.15
CA VAL A 108 15.79 9.91 -0.21
C VAL A 108 15.79 10.92 0.93
N ILE A 109 16.11 10.48 2.15
CA ILE A 109 16.22 11.35 3.32
C ILE A 109 17.37 12.36 3.13
N HIS A 110 18.55 11.92 2.68
CA HIS A 110 19.72 12.78 2.48
C HIS A 110 19.55 13.75 1.30
N GLU A 111 18.95 13.34 0.20
CA GLU A 111 18.68 14.22 -0.95
C GLU A 111 17.59 15.25 -0.65
N SER A 112 16.58 14.89 0.14
CA SER A 112 15.56 15.84 0.63
C SER A 112 16.18 16.93 1.52
N ALA A 113 17.13 16.57 2.38
CA ALA A 113 17.87 17.52 3.21
C ALA A 113 18.80 18.44 2.37
N ARG A 114 19.43 17.91 1.31
CA ARG A 114 20.31 18.68 0.40
C ARG A 114 19.53 19.54 -0.59
N ALA A 115 18.35 19.11 -1.04
CA ALA A 115 17.49 19.88 -1.95
C ALA A 115 16.91 21.12 -1.28
N SER A 116 16.67 21.07 0.04
CA SER A 116 16.29 22.25 0.85
C SER A 116 17.41 23.31 0.90
N ALA A 117 18.67 22.93 0.68
CA ALA A 117 19.84 23.83 0.71
C ALA A 117 20.23 24.39 -0.68
N ARG A 118 19.71 23.88 -1.77
CA ARG A 118 20.01 24.38 -3.12
C ARG A 118 18.74 24.85 -3.83
N ASN A 119 18.71 26.15 -4.10
CA ASN A 119 17.67 26.84 -4.89
C ASN A 119 17.64 26.28 -6.33
N ARG A 120 16.91 25.17 -6.58
CA ARG A 120 16.81 24.51 -7.90
C ARG A 120 15.76 25.14 -8.82
N ARG A 121 15.49 26.43 -8.68
CA ARG A 121 14.44 27.11 -9.46
C ARG A 121 14.69 27.20 -10.98
N ASN A 122 15.89 26.83 -11.51
CA ASN A 122 16.25 26.98 -12.91
C ASN A 122 17.06 25.82 -13.50
N ALA A 123 16.91 24.57 -12.99
CA ALA A 123 17.54 23.43 -13.65
C ALA A 123 16.67 23.04 -14.88
N THR A 124 17.25 23.06 -16.08
CA THR A 124 16.64 22.49 -17.28
C THR A 124 16.37 21.00 -17.05
N PRO A 125 15.16 20.49 -17.31
CA PRO A 125 14.89 19.06 -17.22
C PRO A 125 15.83 18.27 -18.15
N PRO A 126 16.19 17.03 -17.81
CA PRO A 126 16.97 16.18 -18.74
C PRO A 126 16.13 15.87 -19.99
N PRO A 127 16.76 15.57 -21.13
CA PRO A 127 16.06 15.04 -22.30
C PRO A 127 15.25 13.80 -21.92
N GLN A 128 14.12 13.58 -22.60
CA GLN A 128 13.29 12.40 -22.34
C GLN A 128 14.06 11.10 -22.61
N SER A 129 13.87 10.15 -21.71
CA SER A 129 14.30 8.77 -21.85
C SER A 129 13.15 7.82 -21.57
N ILE A 130 13.18 6.65 -22.19
CA ILE A 130 12.29 5.54 -21.84
C ILE A 130 13.01 4.71 -20.77
N PRO A 131 12.51 4.67 -19.52
CA PRO A 131 13.12 3.83 -18.49
C PRO A 131 13.10 2.36 -18.90
N TRP A 132 14.14 1.61 -18.47
CA TRP A 132 14.33 0.22 -18.90
C TRP A 132 13.10 -0.66 -18.64
N GLY A 133 12.44 -0.49 -17.48
CA GLY A 133 11.27 -1.26 -17.11
C GLY A 133 10.06 -1.01 -18.02
N ILE A 134 9.90 0.20 -18.54
CA ILE A 134 8.84 0.53 -19.50
C ILE A 134 9.06 -0.20 -20.83
N THR A 135 10.32 -0.31 -21.24
CA THR A 135 10.69 -1.10 -22.43
C THR A 135 10.49 -2.60 -22.18
N ASP A 136 10.84 -3.07 -21.01
CA ASP A 136 10.83 -4.48 -20.61
C ASP A 136 9.41 -5.07 -20.57
N ILE A 137 8.43 -4.28 -20.12
CA ILE A 137 7.00 -4.68 -20.17
C ILE A 137 6.37 -4.53 -21.57
N ASN A 138 7.15 -4.18 -22.60
CA ASN A 138 6.71 -3.97 -23.99
C ASN A 138 5.67 -2.85 -24.20
N ALA A 139 5.56 -1.87 -23.28
CA ALA A 139 4.61 -0.75 -23.40
C ALA A 139 4.81 0.10 -24.68
N PRO A 140 6.07 0.42 -25.14
CA PRO A 140 6.26 1.19 -26.37
C PRO A 140 5.66 0.55 -27.62
N ALA A 141 5.59 -0.78 -27.69
CA ALA A 141 4.97 -1.48 -28.80
C ALA A 141 3.43 -1.28 -28.83
N VAL A 142 2.81 -1.17 -27.64
CA VAL A 142 1.37 -0.87 -27.51
C VAL A 142 1.05 0.56 -27.97
N TRP A 143 1.90 1.54 -27.63
CA TRP A 143 1.71 2.94 -28.04
C TRP A 143 1.76 3.10 -29.57
N SER A 144 2.57 2.30 -30.26
CA SER A 144 2.64 2.33 -31.73
C SER A 144 1.32 1.96 -32.41
N GLY A 145 0.44 1.22 -31.71
CA GLY A 145 -0.93 0.92 -32.10
C GLY A 145 -1.96 2.00 -31.73
N GLY A 146 -1.52 3.10 -31.11
CA GLY A 146 -2.39 4.23 -30.69
C GLY A 146 -2.95 4.11 -29.29
N ASN A 147 -2.73 2.99 -28.56
CA ASN A 147 -3.19 2.84 -27.18
C ASN A 147 -2.12 3.37 -26.22
N THR A 148 -2.43 4.48 -25.54
CA THR A 148 -1.58 5.19 -24.58
C THR A 148 -2.21 5.32 -23.19
N GLY A 149 -3.37 4.66 -22.97
CA GLY A 149 -4.06 4.56 -21.68
C GLY A 149 -5.16 5.59 -21.43
N ASP A 150 -5.44 6.53 -22.37
CA ASP A 150 -6.56 7.47 -22.26
C ASP A 150 -7.89 6.76 -22.59
N PRO A 151 -8.98 6.94 -21.82
CA PRO A 151 -9.17 7.82 -20.66
C PRO A 151 -9.22 7.04 -19.31
N ILE A 152 -8.38 6.06 -19.12
CA ILE A 152 -8.43 5.17 -17.93
C ILE A 152 -7.99 5.93 -16.67
N LYS A 153 -8.83 5.82 -15.62
CA LYS A 153 -8.63 6.51 -14.34
C LYS A 153 -7.85 5.65 -13.35
N VAL A 154 -6.71 6.15 -12.89
CA VAL A 154 -5.80 5.46 -11.98
C VAL A 154 -5.66 6.21 -10.66
N GLY A 155 -5.92 5.52 -9.55
CA GLY A 155 -5.64 6.03 -8.20
C GLY A 155 -4.25 5.65 -7.73
N VAL A 156 -3.44 6.62 -7.34
CA VAL A 156 -2.16 6.40 -6.65
C VAL A 156 -2.39 6.59 -5.16
N ILE A 157 -2.58 5.48 -4.44
CA ILE A 157 -2.79 5.44 -2.98
C ILE A 157 -1.41 5.43 -2.32
N ASP A 158 -0.89 6.63 -1.94
CA ASP A 158 0.51 6.81 -1.58
C ASP A 158 0.74 8.13 -0.78
N THR A 159 1.93 8.73 -0.90
CA THR A 159 2.33 10.00 -0.28
C THR A 159 1.78 11.25 -0.98
N GLY A 160 0.97 11.08 -2.04
CA GLY A 160 0.48 12.14 -2.93
C GLY A 160 1.20 12.14 -4.26
N ILE A 161 0.91 13.12 -5.13
CA ILE A 161 1.60 13.35 -6.40
C ILE A 161 2.06 14.80 -6.45
N SER A 162 3.24 15.08 -7.01
CA SER A 162 3.75 16.44 -7.21
C SER A 162 2.90 17.19 -8.23
N SER A 163 2.03 18.05 -7.75
CA SER A 163 0.99 18.75 -8.54
C SER A 163 1.53 19.74 -9.60
N SER A 164 2.81 20.05 -9.55
CA SER A 164 3.49 20.96 -10.48
C SER A 164 4.59 20.29 -11.29
N HIS A 165 4.71 18.96 -11.22
CA HIS A 165 5.75 18.24 -11.96
C HIS A 165 5.47 18.30 -13.47
N PRO A 166 6.42 18.78 -14.32
CA PRO A 166 6.15 19.01 -15.73
C PRO A 166 5.81 17.74 -16.53
N ASP A 167 6.32 16.57 -16.09
CA ASP A 167 6.00 15.28 -16.70
C ASP A 167 4.72 14.62 -16.17
N LEU A 168 4.01 15.23 -15.21
CA LEU A 168 2.81 14.64 -14.60
C LEU A 168 1.58 15.53 -14.70
N ILE A 169 1.77 16.85 -14.68
CA ILE A 169 0.68 17.84 -14.46
C ILE A 169 -0.49 17.67 -15.40
N ALA A 170 -0.26 17.35 -16.69
CA ALA A 170 -1.34 17.21 -17.66
C ALA A 170 -2.21 15.96 -17.44
N ASN A 171 -1.62 14.91 -16.83
CA ASN A 171 -2.32 13.67 -16.52
C ASN A 171 -3.00 13.68 -15.14
N ILE A 172 -2.65 14.62 -14.25
CA ILE A 172 -3.27 14.70 -12.92
C ILE A 172 -4.65 15.36 -13.06
N LYS A 173 -5.72 14.63 -12.70
CA LYS A 173 -7.11 15.10 -12.82
C LYS A 173 -7.73 15.46 -11.47
N GLY A 174 -7.11 15.07 -10.34
CA GLY A 174 -7.64 15.38 -9.03
C GLY A 174 -6.97 14.56 -7.92
N GLY A 175 -7.61 14.56 -6.75
CA GLY A 175 -7.13 13.77 -5.63
C GLY A 175 -7.73 14.17 -4.29
N VAL A 176 -7.33 13.44 -3.25
CA VAL A 176 -7.75 13.62 -1.87
C VAL A 176 -6.56 13.47 -0.92
N ASN A 177 -6.65 14.13 0.23
CA ASN A 177 -5.73 13.92 1.35
C ASN A 177 -6.55 13.42 2.55
N THR A 178 -6.46 12.13 2.87
CA THR A 178 -7.22 11.50 3.97
C THR A 178 -6.58 11.73 5.33
N ILE A 179 -5.28 12.03 5.36
CA ILE A 179 -4.56 12.33 6.61
C ILE A 179 -4.95 13.72 7.15
N LYS A 180 -5.07 14.70 6.24
CA LYS A 180 -5.44 16.09 6.54
C LYS A 180 -6.35 16.62 5.44
N PRO A 181 -7.67 16.38 5.50
CA PRO A 181 -8.61 16.76 4.44
C PRO A 181 -8.64 18.27 4.13
N SER A 182 -8.21 19.13 5.08
CA SER A 182 -8.08 20.57 4.87
C SER A 182 -6.85 20.98 4.06
N ARG A 183 -5.95 20.05 3.73
CA ARG A 183 -4.75 20.27 2.92
C ARG A 183 -4.86 19.56 1.58
N GLY A 184 -4.17 20.10 0.57
CA GLY A 184 -4.06 19.44 -0.72
C GLY A 184 -3.27 18.11 -0.65
N TRP A 185 -3.39 17.34 -1.70
CA TRP A 185 -2.77 16.03 -1.88
C TRP A 185 -1.35 16.08 -2.47
N ASN A 186 -0.73 17.28 -2.52
CA ASN A 186 0.62 17.41 -3.06
C ASN A 186 1.63 16.55 -2.29
N ASP A 187 2.54 15.92 -3.02
CA ASP A 187 3.55 15.01 -2.45
C ASP A 187 4.63 15.78 -1.69
N ASP A 188 4.79 15.45 -0.43
CA ASP A 188 5.82 16.00 0.47
C ASP A 188 6.95 15.00 0.80
N ASN A 189 6.87 13.76 0.25
CA ASN A 189 7.87 12.70 0.37
C ASN A 189 8.65 12.51 -0.94
N GLY A 190 7.96 12.17 -2.03
CA GLY A 190 8.48 11.89 -3.37
C GLY A 190 8.17 10.50 -3.90
N HIS A 191 7.79 9.56 -3.01
CA HIS A 191 7.52 8.18 -3.38
C HIS A 191 6.30 8.08 -4.31
N GLY A 192 5.16 8.69 -3.96
CA GLY A 192 3.96 8.66 -4.79
C GLY A 192 4.14 9.35 -6.15
N SER A 193 4.98 10.41 -6.22
CA SER A 193 5.35 11.03 -7.51
C SER A 193 6.19 10.08 -8.36
N HIS A 194 7.07 9.25 -7.74
CA HIS A 194 7.87 8.27 -8.47
C HIS A 194 6.98 7.16 -9.04
N VAL A 195 6.07 6.64 -8.25
CA VAL A 195 5.06 5.67 -8.66
C VAL A 195 4.19 6.22 -9.80
N ALA A 196 3.66 7.44 -9.65
CA ALA A 196 2.83 8.09 -10.67
C ALA A 196 3.56 8.25 -12.00
N GLY A 197 4.87 8.57 -11.97
CA GLY A 197 5.67 8.70 -13.19
C GLY A 197 5.92 7.39 -13.89
N THR A 198 6.11 6.30 -13.16
CA THR A 198 6.24 4.96 -13.75
C THR A 198 4.94 4.54 -14.44
N ILE A 199 3.78 4.92 -13.88
CA ILE A 199 2.48 4.66 -14.52
C ILE A 199 2.31 5.54 -15.76
N ALA A 200 2.39 6.87 -15.59
CA ALA A 200 1.86 7.82 -16.58
C ALA A 200 2.66 9.13 -16.68
N ALA A 201 3.99 9.11 -16.60
CA ALA A 201 4.76 10.25 -17.05
C ALA A 201 4.49 10.51 -18.54
N LEU A 202 4.39 11.79 -18.91
CA LEU A 202 4.00 12.24 -20.25
C LEU A 202 5.03 11.80 -21.32
N ASN A 203 4.56 11.38 -22.48
CA ASN A 203 5.42 11.25 -23.65
C ASN A 203 5.61 12.63 -24.29
N ASN A 204 6.73 13.29 -23.98
CA ASN A 204 7.07 14.64 -24.39
C ASN A 204 8.55 14.76 -24.79
N THR A 205 9.26 15.83 -24.48
CA THR A 205 10.68 16.00 -24.87
C THR A 205 11.65 16.01 -23.70
N GLN A 206 11.15 15.77 -22.47
CA GLN A 206 11.95 15.90 -21.24
C GLN A 206 11.71 14.73 -20.29
N GLY A 207 12.67 14.46 -19.41
CA GLY A 207 12.55 13.58 -18.28
C GLY A 207 12.35 12.11 -18.64
N VAL A 208 11.20 11.56 -18.31
CA VAL A 208 10.85 10.14 -18.51
C VAL A 208 9.48 9.99 -19.17
N VAL A 209 9.17 8.78 -19.63
CA VAL A 209 7.82 8.39 -20.05
C VAL A 209 7.35 7.21 -19.21
N GLY A 210 6.07 7.22 -18.80
CA GLY A 210 5.41 6.12 -18.10
C GLY A 210 4.87 5.05 -19.04
N GLY A 211 4.45 3.90 -18.49
CA GLY A 211 3.93 2.80 -19.30
C GLY A 211 2.60 3.11 -20.00
N ALA A 212 1.77 3.95 -19.41
CA ALA A 212 0.49 4.42 -19.96
C ALA A 212 0.46 5.97 -19.96
N PRO A 213 1.17 6.64 -20.89
CA PRO A 213 1.53 8.05 -20.79
C PRO A 213 0.36 9.05 -20.96
N GLN A 214 -0.86 8.57 -21.18
CA GLN A 214 -2.07 9.40 -21.23
C GLN A 214 -3.16 8.94 -20.23
N ALA A 215 -2.83 8.07 -19.27
CA ALA A 215 -3.77 7.69 -18.22
C ALA A 215 -4.11 8.88 -17.29
N ASP A 216 -5.35 8.93 -16.80
CA ASP A 216 -5.85 9.92 -15.87
C ASP A 216 -5.43 9.60 -14.44
N LEU A 217 -4.49 10.37 -13.88
CA LEU A 217 -3.95 10.17 -12.54
C LEU A 217 -4.77 10.89 -11.46
N TYR A 218 -5.05 10.18 -10.38
CA TYR A 218 -5.69 10.70 -9.17
C TYR A 218 -4.80 10.46 -7.94
N ALA A 219 -4.41 11.55 -7.26
CA ALA A 219 -3.57 11.48 -6.07
C ALA A 219 -4.41 11.15 -4.83
N ILE A 220 -4.21 10.01 -4.22
CA ILE A 220 -4.88 9.60 -2.99
C ILE A 220 -3.83 9.56 -1.88
N LYS A 221 -3.64 10.72 -1.21
CA LYS A 221 -2.61 10.88 -0.19
C LYS A 221 -3.10 10.30 1.14
N VAL A 222 -2.62 9.09 1.43
CA VAL A 222 -2.87 8.34 2.66
C VAL A 222 -1.63 8.24 3.55
N LEU A 223 -0.45 8.58 3.02
CA LEU A 223 0.83 8.54 3.72
C LEU A 223 1.41 9.94 3.90
N ASN A 224 2.05 10.17 5.05
CA ASN A 224 2.69 11.44 5.41
C ASN A 224 4.08 11.60 4.75
N SER A 225 4.77 12.70 5.08
CA SER A 225 6.12 13.00 4.56
C SER A 225 7.21 11.99 4.97
N ALA A 226 6.96 11.16 6.00
CA ALA A 226 7.83 10.06 6.39
C ALA A 226 7.49 8.74 5.64
N GLY A 227 6.46 8.75 4.79
CA GLY A 227 6.00 7.55 4.08
C GLY A 227 5.22 6.58 4.95
N SER A 228 4.53 7.07 5.99
CA SER A 228 3.72 6.25 6.91
C SER A 228 2.32 6.81 7.04
N GLY A 229 1.33 5.94 7.24
CA GLY A 229 -0.08 6.29 7.44
C GLY A 229 -0.85 5.17 8.12
N TYR A 230 -2.01 5.50 8.66
CA TYR A 230 -2.87 4.52 9.29
C TYR A 230 -3.70 3.75 8.26
N TYR A 231 -4.04 2.51 8.59
CA TYR A 231 -4.92 1.70 7.73
C TYR A 231 -6.30 2.36 7.53
N SER A 232 -6.80 3.06 8.52
CA SER A 232 -8.04 3.83 8.39
C SER A 232 -7.96 4.96 7.34
N ASP A 233 -6.79 5.57 7.15
CA ASP A 233 -6.57 6.57 6.10
C ASP A 233 -6.57 5.93 4.70
N ILE A 234 -6.04 4.69 4.60
CA ILE A 234 -6.06 3.88 3.37
C ILE A 234 -7.49 3.45 3.03
N ILE A 235 -8.27 2.98 4.01
CA ILE A 235 -9.68 2.61 3.84
C ILE A 235 -10.51 3.80 3.32
N GLU A 236 -10.28 5.00 3.88
CA GLU A 236 -10.93 6.23 3.39
C GLU A 236 -10.50 6.56 1.95
N GLY A 237 -9.23 6.32 1.61
CA GLY A 237 -8.71 6.46 0.24
C GLY A 237 -9.38 5.52 -0.75
N LEU A 238 -9.59 4.26 -0.38
CA LEU A 238 -10.34 3.28 -1.18
C LEU A 238 -11.81 3.68 -1.36
N GLN A 239 -12.46 4.16 -0.29
CA GLN A 239 -13.82 4.71 -0.40
C GLN A 239 -13.87 5.87 -1.40
N TRP A 240 -12.87 6.76 -1.37
CA TRP A 240 -12.78 7.87 -2.32
C TRP A 240 -12.60 7.36 -3.76
N ALA A 241 -11.75 6.35 -3.97
CA ALA A 241 -11.54 5.73 -5.28
C ALA A 241 -12.86 5.15 -5.85
N ILE A 242 -13.63 4.44 -5.03
CA ILE A 242 -14.96 3.91 -5.39
C ILE A 242 -15.90 5.05 -5.77
N ASN A 243 -16.01 6.09 -4.94
CA ASN A 243 -16.92 7.22 -5.16
C ASN A 243 -16.60 8.04 -6.41
N ASN A 244 -15.35 7.96 -6.91
CA ASN A 244 -14.89 8.65 -8.12
C ASN A 244 -14.81 7.74 -9.34
N ASN A 245 -15.28 6.49 -9.23
CA ASN A 245 -15.29 5.50 -10.30
C ASN A 245 -13.91 5.32 -10.94
N LEU A 246 -12.89 5.13 -10.11
CA LEU A 246 -11.55 4.76 -10.61
C LEU A 246 -11.59 3.31 -11.09
N GLN A 247 -10.72 2.96 -12.03
CA GLN A 247 -10.68 1.64 -12.64
C GLN A 247 -9.55 0.79 -12.10
N VAL A 248 -8.41 1.41 -11.78
CA VAL A 248 -7.24 0.74 -11.20
C VAL A 248 -6.73 1.56 -10.03
N VAL A 249 -6.25 0.91 -8.97
CA VAL A 249 -5.49 1.57 -7.90
C VAL A 249 -4.13 0.90 -7.71
N ASN A 250 -3.11 1.75 -7.55
CA ASN A 250 -1.76 1.35 -7.17
C ASN A 250 -1.58 1.50 -5.66
N MET A 251 -1.17 0.43 -4.98
CA MET A 251 -0.86 0.41 -3.55
C MET A 251 0.59 -0.02 -3.32
N SER A 252 1.52 0.92 -3.54
CA SER A 252 2.97 0.71 -3.30
C SER A 252 3.32 0.90 -1.82
N LEU A 253 2.54 0.31 -0.94
CA LEU A 253 2.60 0.42 0.52
C LEU A 253 2.11 -0.86 1.19
N GLY A 254 2.38 -1.02 2.48
CA GLY A 254 1.80 -2.13 3.23
C GLY A 254 2.34 -2.25 4.65
N GLY A 255 1.92 -3.34 5.29
CA GLY A 255 2.32 -3.73 6.63
C GLY A 255 2.11 -5.22 6.86
N THR A 256 2.60 -5.73 8.00
CA THR A 256 2.54 -7.15 8.31
C THR A 256 1.24 -7.58 9.00
N THR A 257 0.39 -6.62 9.35
CA THR A 257 -0.85 -6.89 10.08
C THR A 257 -1.97 -7.30 9.13
N ASN A 258 -2.47 -8.53 9.26
CA ASN A 258 -3.75 -8.92 8.66
C ASN A 258 -4.87 -8.18 9.42
N TYR A 259 -5.61 -7.33 8.71
CA TYR A 259 -6.58 -6.43 9.31
C TYR A 259 -7.91 -6.46 8.58
N GLN A 260 -8.94 -7.04 9.21
CA GLN A 260 -10.22 -7.31 8.56
C GLN A 260 -10.88 -6.07 7.95
N PRO A 261 -10.92 -4.88 8.61
CA PRO A 261 -11.52 -3.70 7.96
C PRO A 261 -10.78 -3.26 6.68
N LEU A 262 -9.46 -3.48 6.56
CA LEU A 262 -8.74 -3.22 5.31
C LEU A 262 -9.08 -4.27 4.25
N HIS A 263 -9.17 -5.54 4.63
CA HIS A 263 -9.59 -6.63 3.74
C HIS A 263 -11.00 -6.36 3.17
N ASP A 264 -11.95 -5.99 4.04
CA ASP A 264 -13.31 -5.63 3.63
C ASP A 264 -13.32 -4.45 2.64
N ALA A 265 -12.44 -3.45 2.85
CA ALA A 265 -12.34 -2.31 1.94
C ALA A 265 -11.71 -2.68 0.58
N ILE A 266 -10.73 -3.58 0.54
CA ILE A 266 -10.14 -4.12 -0.70
C ILE A 266 -11.20 -4.93 -1.46
N THR A 267 -11.93 -5.80 -0.77
CA THR A 267 -13.03 -6.59 -1.34
C THR A 267 -14.12 -5.66 -1.91
N ALA A 268 -14.48 -4.60 -1.19
CA ALA A 268 -15.46 -3.64 -1.67
C ALA A 268 -14.97 -2.85 -2.90
N ALA A 269 -13.68 -2.50 -2.98
CA ALA A 269 -13.10 -1.85 -4.14
C ALA A 269 -13.14 -2.77 -5.37
N ARG A 270 -12.74 -4.04 -5.22
CA ARG A 270 -12.83 -5.04 -6.30
C ARG A 270 -14.29 -5.24 -6.77
N ASN A 271 -15.23 -5.35 -5.84
CA ASN A 271 -16.67 -5.49 -6.15
C ASN A 271 -17.26 -4.24 -6.82
N ALA A 272 -16.65 -3.08 -6.62
CA ALA A 272 -17.01 -1.84 -7.32
C ALA A 272 -16.36 -1.72 -8.71
N GLY A 273 -15.62 -2.74 -9.17
CA GLY A 273 -14.97 -2.77 -10.49
C GLY A 273 -13.58 -2.12 -10.50
N ILE A 274 -12.87 -2.06 -9.37
CA ILE A 274 -11.52 -1.50 -9.27
C ILE A 274 -10.49 -2.63 -9.16
N LEU A 275 -9.57 -2.73 -10.12
CA LEU A 275 -8.40 -3.59 -9.97
C LEU A 275 -7.45 -3.01 -8.92
N VAL A 276 -7.17 -3.77 -7.87
CA VAL A 276 -6.22 -3.39 -6.81
C VAL A 276 -4.89 -4.08 -7.06
N VAL A 277 -3.83 -3.31 -7.30
CA VAL A 277 -2.48 -3.84 -7.51
C VAL A 277 -1.58 -3.39 -6.36
N ALA A 278 -0.92 -4.32 -5.70
CA ALA A 278 -0.20 -4.07 -4.46
C ALA A 278 1.22 -4.66 -4.44
N ALA A 279 2.11 -3.96 -3.75
CA ALA A 279 3.52 -4.36 -3.61
C ALA A 279 3.67 -5.54 -2.63
N ALA A 280 4.35 -6.61 -3.06
CA ALA A 280 4.53 -7.82 -2.26
C ALA A 280 5.33 -7.60 -0.96
N GLY A 281 6.21 -6.57 -0.91
CA GLY A 281 7.08 -6.25 0.23
C GLY A 281 8.56 -6.43 -0.06
N ASN A 282 9.42 -5.89 0.82
CA ASN A 282 10.87 -5.81 0.58
C ASN A 282 11.71 -6.47 1.69
N SER A 283 11.16 -7.45 2.39
CA SER A 283 11.87 -8.15 3.48
C SER A 283 12.55 -9.46 3.04
N GLY A 284 12.33 -9.92 1.78
CA GLY A 284 12.73 -11.25 1.33
C GLY A 284 11.94 -12.40 2.00
N GLY A 285 10.99 -12.06 2.86
CA GLY A 285 10.09 -12.98 3.55
C GLY A 285 8.73 -13.14 2.87
N SER A 286 7.69 -13.38 3.66
CA SER A 286 6.31 -13.53 3.17
C SER A 286 5.77 -12.24 2.57
N VAL A 287 4.78 -12.38 1.70
CA VAL A 287 4.00 -11.26 1.14
C VAL A 287 3.27 -10.54 2.26
N ILE A 288 3.20 -9.21 2.19
CA ILE A 288 2.58 -8.35 3.20
C ILE A 288 1.19 -7.88 2.74
N TYR A 289 0.41 -7.32 3.68
CA TYR A 289 -0.90 -6.76 3.36
C TYR A 289 -0.78 -5.31 2.86
N PRO A 290 -1.59 -4.91 1.82
CA PRO A 290 -2.74 -5.63 1.29
C PRO A 290 -2.44 -6.65 0.19
N ALA A 291 -1.20 -6.79 -0.30
CA ALA A 291 -0.86 -7.72 -1.38
C ALA A 291 -1.20 -9.19 -1.06
N ALA A 292 -1.16 -9.58 0.23
CA ALA A 292 -1.52 -10.93 0.65
C ALA A 292 -3.04 -11.22 0.69
N TYR A 293 -3.91 -10.27 0.31
CA TYR A 293 -5.34 -10.54 0.16
C TYR A 293 -5.64 -11.04 -1.25
N PRO A 294 -6.49 -12.07 -1.41
CA PRO A 294 -6.76 -12.69 -2.72
C PRO A 294 -7.52 -11.77 -3.70
N GLU A 295 -7.99 -10.63 -3.23
CA GLU A 295 -8.65 -9.62 -4.06
C GLU A 295 -7.68 -8.59 -4.65
N ALA A 296 -6.40 -8.61 -4.23
CA ALA A 296 -5.35 -7.75 -4.77
C ALA A 296 -4.41 -8.55 -5.68
N VAL A 297 -3.85 -7.92 -6.70
CA VAL A 297 -2.75 -8.46 -7.51
C VAL A 297 -1.43 -8.15 -6.82
N ALA A 298 -0.75 -9.17 -6.32
CA ALA A 298 0.52 -9.06 -5.61
C ALA A 298 1.70 -9.04 -6.58
N VAL A 299 2.56 -8.02 -6.46
CA VAL A 299 3.67 -7.81 -7.42
C VAL A 299 5.03 -7.95 -6.74
N SER A 300 5.85 -8.88 -7.23
CA SER A 300 7.26 -9.05 -6.89
C SER A 300 8.20 -8.23 -7.80
N ALA A 301 9.46 -8.05 -7.39
CA ALA A 301 10.38 -7.14 -8.04
C ALA A 301 11.55 -7.85 -8.75
N LEU A 302 11.75 -7.52 -10.02
CA LEU A 302 12.85 -8.00 -10.87
C LEU A 302 13.92 -6.93 -11.10
N ASP A 303 15.14 -7.38 -11.35
CA ASP A 303 16.19 -6.57 -11.96
C ASP A 303 16.17 -6.68 -13.50
N SER A 304 17.06 -5.93 -14.18
CA SER A 304 17.13 -5.89 -15.64
C SER A 304 17.68 -7.18 -16.29
N SER A 305 18.06 -8.17 -15.50
CA SER A 305 18.39 -9.52 -15.98
C SER A 305 17.24 -10.51 -15.74
N HIS A 306 16.09 -10.04 -15.29
CA HIS A 306 14.90 -10.80 -14.89
C HIS A 306 15.16 -11.69 -13.65
N ALA A 307 16.21 -11.42 -12.88
CA ALA A 307 16.42 -12.09 -11.62
C ALA A 307 15.53 -11.45 -10.53
N LEU A 308 14.92 -12.31 -9.69
CA LEU A 308 14.16 -11.82 -8.52
C LEU A 308 15.10 -11.05 -7.59
N ALA A 309 14.73 -9.85 -7.22
CA ALA A 309 15.50 -9.08 -6.26
C ALA A 309 15.55 -9.82 -4.91
N SER A 310 16.74 -9.95 -4.32
CA SER A 310 16.95 -10.76 -3.10
C SER A 310 16.07 -10.34 -1.92
N TRP A 311 15.73 -9.07 -1.87
CA TRP A 311 14.87 -8.46 -0.87
C TRP A 311 13.37 -8.53 -1.22
N SER A 312 12.97 -8.88 -2.46
CA SER A 312 11.57 -9.02 -2.83
C SER A 312 10.90 -10.09 -1.98
N SER A 313 9.77 -9.75 -1.36
CA SER A 313 8.93 -10.74 -0.67
C SER A 313 8.40 -11.78 -1.66
N ARG A 314 8.12 -12.96 -1.17
CA ARG A 314 7.77 -14.15 -1.94
C ARG A 314 6.74 -14.98 -1.18
N GLY A 315 5.97 -15.77 -1.89
CA GLY A 315 4.92 -16.61 -1.32
C GLY A 315 3.93 -17.03 -2.41
N PRO A 316 3.01 -17.94 -2.07
CA PRO A 316 1.97 -18.38 -3.01
C PRO A 316 0.98 -17.25 -3.40
N GLU A 317 1.06 -16.11 -2.70
CA GLU A 317 0.23 -14.93 -2.96
C GLU A 317 0.79 -14.04 -4.06
N VAL A 318 2.03 -14.28 -4.56
CA VAL A 318 2.60 -13.52 -5.68
C VAL A 318 1.86 -13.90 -6.96
N ASP A 319 1.25 -12.91 -7.63
CA ASP A 319 0.55 -13.09 -8.90
C ASP A 319 1.46 -12.77 -10.08
N LEU A 320 2.17 -11.64 -10.03
CA LEU A 320 3.00 -11.16 -11.12
C LEU A 320 4.34 -10.62 -10.63
N SER A 321 5.29 -10.59 -11.54
CA SER A 321 6.59 -9.91 -11.38
C SER A 321 6.72 -8.74 -12.33
N ALA A 322 7.49 -7.71 -11.93
CA ALA A 322 7.74 -6.57 -12.78
C ALA A 322 9.08 -5.87 -12.45
N PRO A 323 9.59 -4.98 -13.32
CA PRO A 323 10.79 -4.20 -13.09
C PRO A 323 10.72 -3.39 -11.78
N GLY A 324 11.59 -3.71 -10.81
CA GLY A 324 11.60 -3.09 -9.48
C GLY A 324 12.96 -2.63 -8.99
N VAL A 325 14.05 -2.91 -9.73
CA VAL A 325 15.41 -2.55 -9.34
C VAL A 325 15.92 -1.40 -10.18
N SER A 326 16.42 -0.33 -9.52
CA SER A 326 17.01 0.84 -10.19
C SER A 326 16.08 1.49 -11.22
N VAL A 327 14.82 1.64 -10.89
CA VAL A 327 13.79 2.28 -11.73
C VAL A 327 13.96 3.79 -11.68
N TYR A 328 14.17 4.43 -12.84
CA TYR A 328 14.25 5.89 -12.95
C TYR A 328 12.88 6.48 -13.28
N SER A 329 12.42 7.43 -12.48
CA SER A 329 11.11 8.05 -12.65
C SER A 329 11.07 9.48 -12.11
N THR A 330 9.92 10.15 -12.25
CA THR A 330 9.64 11.47 -11.65
C THR A 330 9.77 11.42 -10.13
N TYR A 331 9.99 12.58 -9.51
CA TYR A 331 10.14 12.68 -8.08
C TYR A 331 9.53 13.99 -7.55
N LYS A 332 9.50 14.17 -6.24
CA LYS A 332 8.97 15.34 -5.56
C LYS A 332 9.43 16.67 -6.19
N GLY A 333 8.50 17.62 -6.33
CA GLY A 333 8.73 18.91 -6.98
C GLY A 333 8.80 18.76 -8.50
N THR A 334 9.94 19.00 -9.11
CA THR A 334 10.20 18.83 -10.54
C THR A 334 11.38 17.89 -10.81
N GLY A 335 11.72 17.08 -9.79
CA GLY A 335 12.91 16.22 -9.81
C GLY A 335 12.62 14.83 -10.38
N TYR A 336 13.72 14.10 -10.56
CA TYR A 336 13.72 12.70 -10.96
C TYR A 336 14.63 11.92 -10.00
N ALA A 337 14.33 10.65 -9.78
CA ALA A 337 15.13 9.77 -8.93
C ALA A 337 15.15 8.34 -9.46
N THR A 338 16.19 7.59 -9.07
CA THR A 338 16.27 6.14 -9.28
C THR A 338 16.03 5.46 -7.95
N LEU A 339 14.98 4.65 -7.86
CA LEU A 339 14.59 3.92 -6.66
C LEU A 339 14.48 2.41 -6.95
N SER A 340 14.51 1.61 -5.87
CA SER A 340 14.31 0.16 -5.94
C SER A 340 13.31 -0.28 -4.86
N GLY A 341 12.44 -1.22 -5.21
CA GLY A 341 11.41 -1.76 -4.32
C GLY A 341 10.33 -2.48 -5.11
N THR A 342 9.55 -3.33 -4.46
CA THR A 342 8.29 -3.82 -5.01
C THR A 342 7.31 -2.67 -5.29
N SER A 343 7.49 -1.52 -4.60
CA SER A 343 6.83 -0.25 -4.91
C SER A 343 7.07 0.26 -6.32
N MET A 344 8.23 -0.05 -6.93
CA MET A 344 8.57 0.36 -8.30
C MET A 344 8.13 -0.69 -9.32
N ALA A 345 7.98 -1.94 -8.90
CA ALA A 345 7.43 -3.02 -9.72
C ALA A 345 5.91 -2.85 -9.94
N THR A 346 5.17 -2.61 -8.87
CA THR A 346 3.71 -2.45 -8.87
C THR A 346 3.16 -1.49 -9.95
N PRO A 347 3.71 -0.28 -10.13
CA PRO A 347 3.22 0.65 -11.15
C PRO A 347 3.44 0.19 -12.59
N HIS A 348 4.36 -0.74 -12.87
CA HIS A 348 4.51 -1.36 -14.19
C HIS A 348 3.33 -2.28 -14.51
N VAL A 349 2.87 -3.06 -13.51
CA VAL A 349 1.66 -3.88 -13.64
C VAL A 349 0.42 -2.98 -13.79
N VAL A 350 0.32 -1.91 -13.00
CA VAL A 350 -0.77 -0.92 -13.15
C VAL A 350 -0.81 -0.32 -14.55
N ALA A 351 0.35 0.09 -15.09
CA ALA A 351 0.42 0.63 -16.44
C ALA A 351 -0.02 -0.40 -17.50
N SER A 352 0.34 -1.67 -17.34
CA SER A 352 -0.10 -2.77 -18.22
C SER A 352 -1.60 -2.99 -18.13
N ALA A 353 -2.18 -2.94 -16.93
CA ALA A 353 -3.63 -3.02 -16.71
C ALA A 353 -4.38 -1.85 -17.37
N VAL A 354 -3.84 -0.64 -17.28
CA VAL A 354 -4.40 0.55 -17.94
C VAL A 354 -4.45 0.37 -19.47
N LEU A 355 -3.38 -0.15 -20.06
CA LEU A 355 -3.34 -0.42 -21.49
C LEU A 355 -4.30 -1.55 -21.87
N LEU A 356 -4.43 -2.58 -21.04
CA LEU A 356 -5.40 -3.67 -21.22
C LEU A 356 -6.85 -3.17 -21.20
N LEU A 357 -7.22 -2.35 -20.23
CA LEU A 357 -8.56 -1.78 -20.09
C LEU A 357 -9.01 -0.97 -21.32
N ASN A 358 -8.07 -0.47 -22.09
CA ASN A 358 -8.31 0.26 -23.33
C ASN A 358 -8.26 -0.64 -24.57
N SER A 359 -8.37 -1.95 -24.38
CA SER A 359 -8.43 -2.96 -25.44
C SER A 359 -9.74 -3.76 -25.37
N PRO A 360 -10.18 -4.40 -26.48
CA PRO A 360 -11.36 -5.25 -26.46
C PRO A 360 -11.21 -6.43 -25.50
N ILE A 361 -12.26 -6.75 -24.73
CA ILE A 361 -12.24 -7.86 -23.77
C ILE A 361 -12.16 -9.24 -24.40
N GLY A 362 -12.69 -9.40 -25.61
CA GLY A 362 -12.60 -10.67 -26.36
C GLY A 362 -13.22 -11.86 -25.62
N SER A 363 -12.48 -12.98 -25.55
CA SER A 363 -12.94 -14.23 -24.91
C SER A 363 -12.87 -14.19 -23.37
N TYR A 364 -12.33 -13.14 -22.77
CA TYR A 364 -12.24 -12.99 -21.32
C TYR A 364 -13.52 -12.48 -20.66
N ASP A 365 -14.53 -12.04 -21.44
CA ASP A 365 -15.84 -11.59 -20.95
C ASP A 365 -16.66 -12.80 -20.42
N ALA A 366 -16.31 -13.27 -19.23
CA ALA A 366 -16.86 -14.47 -18.63
C ALA A 366 -18.35 -14.32 -18.26
N ASN A 367 -18.77 -13.10 -17.93
CA ASN A 367 -20.15 -12.79 -17.54
C ASN A 367 -20.98 -12.12 -18.64
N SER A 368 -20.38 -11.90 -19.82
CA SER A 368 -21.02 -11.31 -21.01
C SER A 368 -21.57 -9.90 -20.78
N ASN A 369 -20.88 -9.10 -19.98
CA ASN A 369 -21.26 -7.72 -19.68
C ASN A 369 -20.63 -6.69 -20.65
N GLY A 370 -19.70 -7.11 -21.51
CA GLY A 370 -19.03 -6.30 -22.52
C GLY A 370 -17.99 -5.33 -21.95
N ARG A 371 -17.54 -5.54 -20.70
CA ARG A 371 -16.57 -4.71 -20.01
C ARG A 371 -15.60 -5.56 -19.23
N TRP A 372 -14.40 -5.08 -19.06
CA TRP A 372 -13.42 -5.67 -18.16
C TRP A 372 -13.87 -5.57 -16.70
N ASP A 373 -13.87 -6.70 -16.00
CA ASP A 373 -14.00 -6.77 -14.55
C ASP A 373 -12.63 -7.09 -13.91
N PRO A 374 -12.37 -6.72 -12.65
CA PRO A 374 -11.04 -6.90 -12.04
C PRO A 374 -10.51 -8.34 -12.03
N SER A 375 -11.38 -9.35 -12.03
CA SER A 375 -10.98 -10.76 -12.13
C SER A 375 -10.53 -11.13 -13.55
N GLU A 376 -11.18 -10.59 -14.56
CA GLU A 376 -10.86 -10.83 -15.97
C GLU A 376 -9.58 -10.09 -16.36
N GLU A 377 -9.40 -8.86 -15.83
CA GLU A 377 -8.15 -8.10 -15.98
C GLU A 377 -6.96 -8.85 -15.38
N ALA A 378 -7.07 -9.29 -14.12
CA ALA A 378 -6.03 -10.05 -13.44
C ALA A 378 -5.70 -11.32 -14.24
N GLN A 379 -6.72 -12.13 -14.61
CA GLN A 379 -6.55 -13.36 -15.38
C GLN A 379 -5.84 -13.10 -16.72
N LYS A 380 -6.23 -12.04 -17.46
CA LYS A 380 -5.58 -11.70 -18.74
C LYS A 380 -4.12 -11.32 -18.56
N LEU A 381 -3.80 -10.52 -17.54
CA LEU A 381 -2.42 -10.14 -17.24
C LEU A 381 -1.57 -11.35 -16.84
N GLU A 382 -2.14 -12.28 -16.07
CA GLU A 382 -1.52 -13.53 -15.64
C GLU A 382 -1.27 -14.48 -16.83
N ASP A 383 -2.30 -14.76 -17.63
CA ASP A 383 -2.23 -15.68 -18.76
C ASP A 383 -1.25 -15.23 -19.87
N THR A 384 -0.98 -13.92 -19.93
CA THR A 384 -0.12 -13.31 -20.94
C THR A 384 1.24 -12.88 -20.41
N ALA A 385 1.52 -13.13 -19.13
CA ALA A 385 2.83 -12.90 -18.54
C ALA A 385 3.91 -13.77 -19.19
N THR A 386 5.15 -13.27 -19.19
CA THR A 386 6.30 -14.06 -19.63
C THR A 386 6.76 -14.95 -18.48
N ASP A 387 6.54 -16.25 -18.58
CA ASP A 387 6.89 -17.23 -17.55
C ASP A 387 8.37 -17.16 -17.18
N LEU A 388 8.68 -17.14 -15.89
CA LEU A 388 10.01 -17.06 -15.31
C LEU A 388 10.18 -18.11 -14.22
N GLY A 389 11.41 -18.64 -14.08
CA GLY A 389 11.70 -19.62 -13.02
C GLY A 389 11.23 -21.03 -13.35
N ALA A 390 10.43 -21.64 -12.49
CA ALA A 390 9.82 -22.93 -12.73
C ALA A 390 8.65 -22.76 -13.72
N SER A 391 8.42 -23.76 -14.58
CA SER A 391 7.32 -23.66 -15.55
C SER A 391 5.96 -23.54 -14.87
N GLY A 392 5.19 -22.54 -15.25
CA GLY A 392 3.92 -22.17 -14.65
C GLY A 392 4.06 -21.33 -13.39
N PRO A 393 2.95 -20.94 -12.74
CA PRO A 393 2.99 -20.03 -11.60
C PRO A 393 3.77 -20.59 -10.42
N ASP A 394 4.67 -19.79 -9.86
CA ASP A 394 5.50 -20.14 -8.71
C ASP A 394 5.54 -19.05 -7.62
N SER A 395 6.08 -19.37 -6.46
CA SER A 395 6.09 -18.46 -5.30
C SER A 395 7.10 -17.30 -5.39
N LEU A 396 7.91 -17.20 -6.43
CA LEU A 396 8.92 -16.18 -6.63
C LEU A 396 8.45 -15.14 -7.64
N PHE A 397 7.91 -15.63 -8.75
CA PHE A 397 7.57 -14.84 -9.93
C PHE A 397 6.07 -14.76 -10.21
N GLY A 398 5.23 -15.54 -9.47
CA GLY A 398 3.83 -15.71 -9.81
C GLY A 398 3.68 -16.34 -11.19
N PHE A 399 2.85 -15.77 -12.05
CA PHE A 399 2.72 -16.15 -13.46
C PHE A 399 3.88 -15.62 -14.34
N GLY A 400 4.76 -14.77 -13.79
CA GLY A 400 5.95 -14.25 -14.48
C GLY A 400 5.98 -12.74 -14.66
N LEU A 401 6.85 -12.27 -15.58
CA LEU A 401 6.99 -10.86 -15.93
C LEU A 401 5.76 -10.38 -16.71
N VAL A 402 5.11 -9.35 -16.22
CA VAL A 402 3.98 -8.70 -16.91
C VAL A 402 4.38 -8.23 -18.31
N ASN A 403 3.51 -8.47 -19.31
CA ASN A 403 3.75 -8.13 -20.70
C ASN A 403 2.55 -7.35 -21.29
N ALA A 404 2.69 -6.03 -21.32
CA ALA A 404 1.60 -5.16 -21.77
C ALA A 404 1.19 -5.42 -23.24
N LEU A 405 2.15 -5.76 -24.12
CA LEU A 405 1.84 -6.05 -25.53
C LEU A 405 1.02 -7.32 -25.66
N ALA A 406 1.40 -8.40 -24.98
CA ALA A 406 0.67 -9.66 -25.02
C ALA A 406 -0.72 -9.51 -24.38
N ALA A 407 -0.84 -8.70 -23.33
CA ALA A 407 -2.11 -8.44 -22.65
C ALA A 407 -3.15 -7.75 -23.55
N VAL A 408 -2.74 -6.87 -24.47
CA VAL A 408 -3.68 -6.15 -25.37
C VAL A 408 -3.99 -6.87 -26.68
N GLN A 409 -3.36 -8.02 -26.93
CA GLN A 409 -3.59 -8.91 -28.08
C GLN A 409 -4.62 -10.01 -27.73
#